data_cf048b8dad80f032aaa46058e1e6769d
#
_entry.id   cf048b8dad80f032aaa46058e1e6769d
#
_cell.length_a   1.000
_cell.length_b   1.000
_cell.length_c   1.000
_cell.angle_alpha   90.00
_cell.angle_beta   90.00
_cell.angle_gamma   90.00
#
_symmetry.space_group_name_H-M   'P 1'
#
loop_
_entity.id
_entity.type
_entity.pdbx_description
1 polymer ?
#
loop_
_entity_poly.entity_id
_entity_poly.type
_entity_poly.pdbx_seq_one_letter_code
_entity_poly.pdbx_strand_id
1 'polypeptide(L)'
;CDIDSLIIIAKKYNLKIIEDCAQSHGAKYKGQKVGAIGDIGCFSFYPGKNLGAYGDGGAILTNNKELSIKCRMIANHGQSEKYYHDRIGCNSRLDSIQAAVLRIKLRELDNYIERRNKAAYFYDEAFKDVSQISVPKRVDSSNHVFHQYTLKLTDEFNRDALVQFLASKEIPAMIYYPVPAHKQKMFADLNTECGNLEVTNWLTSRVFS
;
A
#
# COMPACT_ATOMS: atom_id res chain seq x y z
N CYS A 1 -4.39 10.23 1.33
CA CYS A 1 -5.81 10.64 1.45
C CYS A 1 -5.98 11.66 2.57
N ASP A 2 -7.09 12.37 2.56
CA ASP A 2 -7.48 13.29 3.65
C ASP A 2 -8.13 12.49 4.78
N ILE A 3 -7.30 12.07 5.75
CA ILE A 3 -7.76 11.22 6.85
C ILE A 3 -8.72 11.96 7.78
N ASP A 4 -8.54 13.27 7.98
CA ASP A 4 -9.42 14.05 8.88
C ASP A 4 -10.85 14.08 8.37
N SER A 5 -11.05 14.33 7.07
CA SER A 5 -12.38 14.28 6.45
C SER A 5 -13.01 12.89 6.56
N LEU A 6 -12.21 11.83 6.38
CA LEU A 6 -12.69 10.44 6.55
C LEU A 6 -13.09 10.15 8.00
N ILE A 7 -12.35 10.66 9.00
CA ILE A 7 -12.69 10.52 10.42
C ILE A 7 -14.02 11.21 10.73
N ILE A 8 -14.26 12.41 10.18
CA ILE A 8 -15.51 13.13 10.36
C ILE A 8 -16.71 12.31 9.83
N ILE A 9 -16.55 11.76 8.62
CA ILE A 9 -17.58 10.90 8.00
C ILE A 9 -17.80 9.64 8.84
N ALA A 10 -16.71 8.97 9.24
CA ALA A 10 -16.78 7.75 10.04
C ALA A 10 -17.52 7.99 11.37
N LYS A 11 -17.23 9.08 12.07
CA LYS A 11 -17.93 9.46 13.31
C LYS A 11 -19.42 9.73 13.04
N LYS A 12 -19.75 10.47 11.98
CA LYS A 12 -21.14 10.79 11.63
C LYS A 12 -22.01 9.55 11.39
N TYR A 13 -21.44 8.53 10.78
CA TYR A 13 -22.15 7.31 10.39
C TYR A 13 -21.81 6.09 11.26
N ASN A 14 -21.10 6.28 12.37
CA ASN A 14 -20.64 5.21 13.26
C ASN A 14 -19.88 4.09 12.53
N LEU A 15 -19.00 4.48 11.59
CA LEU A 15 -18.16 3.57 10.80
C LEU A 15 -16.82 3.34 11.48
N LYS A 16 -16.17 2.22 11.13
CA LYS A 16 -14.81 1.90 11.53
C LYS A 16 -13.85 2.21 10.41
N ILE A 17 -12.64 2.69 10.77
CA ILE A 17 -11.58 3.00 9.82
C ILE A 17 -10.51 1.93 9.89
N ILE A 18 -10.27 1.27 8.76
CA ILE A 18 -9.14 0.37 8.55
C ILE A 18 -8.17 1.07 7.60
N GLU A 19 -6.95 1.31 8.06
CA GLU A 19 -5.88 1.87 7.24
C GLU A 19 -5.16 0.75 6.49
N ASP A 20 -5.20 0.74 5.16
CA ASP A 20 -4.31 -0.09 4.36
C ASP A 20 -2.94 0.57 4.27
N CYS A 21 -2.03 0.12 5.11
CA CYS A 21 -0.66 0.61 5.21
C CYS A 21 0.36 -0.31 4.51
N ALA A 22 -0.09 -1.21 3.63
CA ALA A 22 0.76 -2.19 2.97
C ALA A 22 1.90 -1.59 2.15
N GLN A 23 1.79 -0.32 1.74
CA GLN A 23 2.82 0.41 0.98
C GLN A 23 3.28 1.70 1.69
N SER A 24 2.95 1.90 2.96
CA SER A 24 3.19 3.16 3.66
C SER A 24 4.00 3.03 4.96
N HIS A 25 4.91 2.04 5.03
CA HIS A 25 5.79 1.85 6.18
C HIS A 25 6.59 3.12 6.48
N GLY A 26 6.37 3.68 7.67
CA GLY A 26 7.03 4.90 8.12
C GLY A 26 6.44 6.22 7.62
N ALA A 27 5.41 6.17 6.77
CA ALA A 27 4.70 7.38 6.34
C ALA A 27 4.02 8.08 7.53
N LYS A 28 3.82 9.39 7.36
CA LYS A 28 3.15 10.22 8.37
C LYS A 28 2.05 11.05 7.71
N TYR A 29 0.97 11.25 8.43
CA TYR A 29 -0.07 12.22 8.14
C TYR A 29 -0.08 13.27 9.26
N LYS A 30 0.14 14.54 8.92
CA LYS A 30 0.27 15.65 9.89
C LYS A 30 1.20 15.32 11.08
N GLY A 31 2.33 14.68 10.78
CA GLY A 31 3.35 14.29 11.77
C GLY A 31 3.08 12.98 12.50
N GLN A 32 1.87 12.43 12.47
CA GLN A 32 1.50 11.16 13.10
C GLN A 32 1.80 9.99 12.15
N LYS A 33 2.40 8.91 12.64
CA LYS A 33 2.63 7.68 11.86
C LYS A 33 1.29 7.08 11.43
N VAL A 34 1.15 6.74 10.13
CA VAL A 34 -0.03 6.04 9.63
C VAL A 34 -0.09 4.60 10.16
N GLY A 35 -1.30 4.02 10.16
CA GLY A 35 -1.57 2.70 10.74
C GLY A 35 -1.96 2.72 12.22
N ALA A 36 -1.95 3.92 12.85
CA ALA A 36 -2.36 4.12 14.23
C ALA A 36 -3.35 5.29 14.40
N ILE A 37 -3.90 5.80 13.28
CA ILE A 37 -4.83 6.92 13.25
C ILE A 37 -6.27 6.42 13.28
N GLY A 38 -6.58 5.38 12.50
CA GLY A 38 -7.87 4.70 12.48
C GLY A 38 -8.04 3.69 13.62
N ASP A 39 -9.06 2.84 13.50
CA ASP A 39 -9.31 1.76 14.46
C ASP A 39 -8.28 0.62 14.33
N ILE A 40 -7.86 0.32 13.08
CA ILE A 40 -6.90 -0.74 12.74
C ILE A 40 -6.02 -0.26 11.59
N GLY A 41 -4.73 -0.52 11.64
CA GLY A 41 -3.78 -0.39 10.53
C GLY A 41 -3.24 -1.75 10.10
N CYS A 42 -3.23 -2.02 8.78
CA CYS A 42 -2.78 -3.27 8.20
C CYS A 42 -1.49 -3.05 7.39
N PHE A 43 -0.42 -3.77 7.74
CA PHE A 43 0.88 -3.70 7.08
C PHE A 43 1.22 -5.02 6.39
N SER A 44 1.85 -4.96 5.23
CA SER A 44 2.40 -6.11 4.52
C SER A 44 3.91 -6.14 4.65
N PHE A 45 4.47 -7.30 4.99
CA PHE A 45 5.91 -7.54 5.00
C PHE A 45 6.38 -8.39 3.82
N TYR A 46 5.58 -8.45 2.74
CA TYR A 46 6.01 -9.08 1.49
C TYR A 46 7.42 -8.59 1.10
N PRO A 47 8.31 -9.44 0.57
CA PRO A 47 9.73 -9.12 0.38
C PRO A 47 10.03 -7.81 -0.37
N GLY A 48 9.18 -7.44 -1.33
CA GLY A 48 9.31 -6.19 -2.10
C GLY A 48 8.86 -4.92 -1.37
N LYS A 49 8.28 -5.00 -0.18
CA LYS A 49 7.82 -3.82 0.57
C LYS A 49 8.98 -3.02 1.16
N ASN A 50 8.75 -1.73 1.48
CA ASN A 50 9.76 -0.87 2.11
C ASN A 50 10.32 -1.47 3.40
N LEU A 51 9.50 -2.19 4.14
CA LEU A 51 9.89 -3.07 5.23
C LEU A 51 9.45 -4.50 4.87
N GLY A 52 10.26 -5.19 4.07
CA GLY A 52 9.99 -6.55 3.60
C GLY A 52 10.76 -7.60 4.38
N ALA A 53 10.09 -8.71 4.70
CA ALA A 53 10.71 -9.93 5.20
C ALA A 53 11.42 -10.71 4.06
N TYR A 54 11.87 -11.95 4.30
CA TYR A 54 12.38 -12.86 3.26
C TYR A 54 11.32 -13.90 2.84
N GLY A 55 10.08 -13.69 3.23
CA GLY A 55 8.90 -14.47 2.89
C GLY A 55 7.66 -13.65 3.21
N ASP A 56 6.48 -14.29 3.14
CA ASP A 56 5.23 -13.63 3.46
C ASP A 56 5.14 -13.25 4.94
N GLY A 57 4.49 -12.13 5.20
CA GLY A 57 4.25 -11.64 6.54
C GLY A 57 3.43 -10.35 6.53
N GLY A 58 2.96 -9.98 7.71
CA GLY A 58 2.22 -8.75 7.91
C GLY A 58 2.06 -8.43 9.39
N ALA A 59 1.49 -7.27 9.67
CA ALA A 59 1.12 -6.87 11.01
C ALA A 59 -0.19 -6.10 11.01
N ILE A 60 -0.92 -6.26 12.10
CA ILE A 60 -2.08 -5.43 12.44
C ILE A 60 -1.71 -4.56 13.63
N LEU A 61 -1.92 -3.27 13.51
CA LEU A 61 -1.75 -2.30 14.59
C LEU A 61 -3.10 -1.76 15.04
N THR A 62 -3.28 -1.58 16.33
CA THR A 62 -4.46 -0.92 16.89
C THR A 62 -4.14 -0.37 18.29
N ASN A 63 -4.74 0.76 18.62
CA ASN A 63 -4.71 1.33 19.98
C ASN A 63 -5.81 0.75 20.88
N ASN A 64 -6.71 -0.09 20.33
CA ASN A 64 -7.79 -0.72 21.09
C ASN A 64 -7.36 -2.12 21.56
N LYS A 65 -7.25 -2.30 22.89
CA LYS A 65 -6.83 -3.56 23.49
C LYS A 65 -7.78 -4.72 23.15
N GLU A 66 -9.07 -4.47 23.10
CA GLU A 66 -10.06 -5.52 22.78
C GLU A 66 -9.91 -6.00 21.35
N LEU A 67 -9.74 -5.06 20.38
CA LEU A 67 -9.46 -5.40 18.98
C LEU A 67 -8.14 -6.17 18.84
N SER A 68 -7.10 -5.77 19.58
CA SER A 68 -5.80 -6.47 19.57
C SER A 68 -5.95 -7.93 20.01
N ILE A 69 -6.69 -8.18 21.09
CA ILE A 69 -6.96 -9.54 21.58
C ILE A 69 -7.74 -10.35 20.53
N LYS A 70 -8.81 -9.77 19.95
CA LYS A 70 -9.62 -10.43 18.92
C LYS A 70 -8.80 -10.78 17.67
N CYS A 71 -7.98 -9.83 17.16
CA CYS A 71 -7.12 -10.07 16.01
C CYS A 71 -6.11 -11.18 16.28
N ARG A 72 -5.46 -11.18 17.44
CA ARG A 72 -4.50 -12.24 17.84
C ARG A 72 -5.17 -13.60 17.95
N MET A 73 -6.36 -13.67 18.52
CA MET A 73 -7.15 -14.88 18.60
C MET A 73 -7.50 -15.43 17.20
N ILE A 74 -8.01 -14.60 16.31
CA ILE A 74 -8.36 -14.98 14.94
C ILE A 74 -7.12 -15.49 14.18
N ALA A 75 -5.99 -14.78 14.27
CA ALA A 75 -4.74 -15.17 13.63
C ALA A 75 -4.11 -16.47 14.19
N ASN A 76 -4.61 -16.95 15.30
CA ASN A 76 -4.17 -18.19 15.96
C ASN A 76 -5.32 -19.18 16.13
N HIS A 77 -5.95 -19.59 15.01
CA HIS A 77 -7.01 -20.61 14.96
C HIS A 77 -8.26 -20.29 15.79
N GLY A 78 -8.49 -19.02 16.15
CA GLY A 78 -9.63 -18.62 17.00
C GLY A 78 -9.47 -18.97 18.50
N GLN A 79 -8.24 -19.33 18.92
CA GLN A 79 -7.97 -19.76 20.31
C GLN A 79 -7.89 -18.57 21.27
N SER A 80 -8.64 -18.64 22.36
CA SER A 80 -8.44 -17.81 23.55
C SER A 80 -7.37 -18.36 24.47
N GLU A 81 -7.40 -19.68 24.67
CA GLU A 81 -6.39 -20.47 25.38
C GLU A 81 -6.02 -21.70 24.54
N LYS A 82 -4.93 -22.37 24.89
CA LYS A 82 -4.48 -23.56 24.15
C LYS A 82 -5.56 -24.62 24.11
N TYR A 83 -6.00 -24.99 22.89
CA TYR A 83 -7.07 -25.95 22.57
C TYR A 83 -8.51 -25.46 22.82
N TYR A 84 -8.72 -24.22 23.28
CA TYR A 84 -10.05 -23.62 23.41
C TYR A 84 -10.31 -22.59 22.31
N HIS A 85 -11.23 -22.90 21.40
CA HIS A 85 -11.49 -22.13 20.19
C HIS A 85 -12.83 -21.39 20.35
N ASP A 86 -12.78 -20.11 20.70
CA ASP A 86 -13.99 -19.29 20.94
C ASP A 86 -14.53 -18.70 19.66
N ARG A 87 -13.73 -18.70 18.59
CA ARG A 87 -14.08 -18.12 17.29
C ARG A 87 -13.51 -18.96 16.14
N ILE A 88 -14.10 -18.78 14.96
CA ILE A 88 -13.48 -19.24 13.72
C ILE A 88 -12.24 -18.38 13.46
N GLY A 89 -11.12 -18.98 13.22
CA GLY A 89 -9.85 -18.32 12.93
C GLY A 89 -9.02 -19.08 11.91
N CYS A 90 -7.83 -18.60 11.65
CA CYS A 90 -6.89 -19.16 10.70
C CYS A 90 -5.48 -19.23 11.30
N ASN A 91 -4.58 -19.95 10.63
CA ASN A 91 -3.16 -19.86 10.94
C ASN A 91 -2.57 -18.67 10.17
N SER A 92 -2.46 -17.52 10.83
CA SER A 92 -1.90 -16.30 10.25
C SER A 92 -0.91 -15.68 11.22
N ARG A 93 0.19 -16.38 11.45
CA ARG A 93 1.26 -16.00 12.39
C ARG A 93 2.52 -15.63 11.63
N LEU A 94 3.22 -14.62 12.11
CA LEU A 94 4.56 -14.30 11.63
C LEU A 94 5.56 -15.28 12.27
N ASP A 95 6.34 -15.99 11.44
CA ASP A 95 7.36 -16.87 11.95
C ASP A 95 8.58 -16.11 12.53
N SER A 96 9.31 -16.78 13.43
CA SER A 96 10.42 -16.16 14.16
C SER A 96 11.60 -15.76 13.25
N ILE A 97 11.81 -16.46 12.12
CA ILE A 97 12.88 -16.14 11.17
C ILE A 97 12.54 -14.81 10.49
N GLN A 98 11.32 -14.66 9.97
CA GLN A 98 10.87 -13.41 9.35
C GLN A 98 10.86 -12.26 10.36
N ALA A 99 10.45 -12.51 11.60
CA ALA A 99 10.49 -11.53 12.67
C ALA A 99 11.93 -11.05 12.97
N ALA A 100 12.90 -11.96 12.95
CA ALA A 100 14.32 -11.63 13.14
C ALA A 100 14.86 -10.74 11.99
N VAL A 101 14.54 -11.06 10.74
CA VAL A 101 14.88 -10.24 9.58
C VAL A 101 14.28 -8.84 9.67
N LEU A 102 12.97 -8.77 9.96
CA LEU A 102 12.25 -7.49 10.10
C LEU A 102 12.81 -6.63 11.23
N ARG A 103 13.19 -7.25 12.35
CA ARG A 103 13.80 -6.55 13.48
C ARG A 103 15.11 -5.84 13.12
N ILE A 104 15.90 -6.41 12.21
CA ILE A 104 17.13 -5.80 11.70
C ILE A 104 16.77 -4.67 10.74
N LYS A 105 15.92 -4.94 9.73
CA LYS A 105 15.54 -3.99 8.70
C LYS A 105 14.77 -2.77 9.24
N LEU A 106 13.98 -2.96 10.29
CA LEU A 106 13.22 -1.87 10.91
C LEU A 106 14.13 -0.74 11.45
N ARG A 107 15.34 -1.06 11.88
CA ARG A 107 16.31 -0.06 12.34
C ARG A 107 16.81 0.84 11.22
N GLU A 108 16.79 0.32 9.99
CA GLU A 108 17.23 1.03 8.78
C GLU A 108 16.07 1.67 8.01
N LEU A 109 14.83 1.51 8.45
CA LEU A 109 13.65 1.96 7.70
C LEU A 109 13.68 3.45 7.38
N ASP A 110 14.06 4.30 8.31
CA ASP A 110 14.14 5.75 8.09
C ASP A 110 15.22 6.09 7.07
N ASN A 111 16.37 5.40 7.07
CA ASN A 111 17.42 5.53 6.04
C ASN A 111 16.92 5.08 4.66
N TYR A 112 16.13 3.99 4.59
CA TYR A 112 15.53 3.55 3.33
C TYR A 112 14.55 4.58 2.78
N ILE A 113 13.71 5.17 3.64
CA ILE A 113 12.77 6.22 3.26
C ILE A 113 13.51 7.45 2.74
N GLU A 114 14.58 7.88 3.40
CA GLU A 114 15.38 9.02 2.96
C GLU A 114 15.98 8.79 1.57
N ARG A 115 16.59 7.61 1.34
CA ARG A 115 17.17 7.25 0.02
C ARG A 115 16.10 7.21 -1.08
N ARG A 116 14.90 6.66 -0.79
CA ARG A 116 13.78 6.65 -1.74
C ARG A 116 13.29 8.06 -2.05
N ASN A 117 13.22 8.94 -1.05
CA ASN A 117 12.86 10.34 -1.26
C ASN A 117 13.92 11.05 -2.11
N LYS A 118 15.22 10.84 -1.88
CA LYS A 118 16.30 11.41 -2.71
C LYS A 118 16.18 10.97 -4.16
N ALA A 119 15.92 9.68 -4.42
CA ALA A 119 15.68 9.18 -5.77
C ALA A 119 14.43 9.80 -6.41
N ALA A 120 13.33 9.93 -5.64
CA ALA A 120 12.10 10.55 -6.12
C ALA A 120 12.31 12.04 -6.47
N TYR A 121 13.05 12.79 -5.67
CA TYR A 121 13.40 14.18 -5.98
C TYR A 121 14.27 14.29 -7.23
N PHE A 122 15.21 13.36 -7.43
CA PHE A 122 15.99 13.32 -8.66
C PHE A 122 15.10 13.12 -9.90
N TYR A 123 14.11 12.22 -9.84
CA TYR A 123 13.15 12.02 -10.91
C TYR A 123 12.22 13.23 -11.10
N ASP A 124 11.76 13.86 -10.01
CA ASP A 124 10.93 15.08 -10.10
C ASP A 124 11.66 16.17 -10.90
N GLU A 125 12.95 16.40 -10.63
CA GLU A 125 13.77 17.37 -11.35
C GLU A 125 14.09 16.93 -12.79
N ALA A 126 14.38 15.66 -13.00
CA ALA A 126 14.69 15.14 -14.33
C ALA A 126 13.50 15.21 -15.30
N PHE A 127 12.27 15.09 -14.77
CA PHE A 127 11.07 15.08 -15.60
C PHE A 127 10.26 16.38 -15.59
N LYS A 128 10.70 17.41 -14.87
CA LYS A 128 9.93 18.66 -14.73
C LYS A 128 9.58 19.35 -16.04
N ASP A 129 10.48 19.26 -17.05
CA ASP A 129 10.32 19.89 -18.35
C ASP A 129 9.82 18.89 -19.43
N VAL A 130 9.47 17.66 -19.05
CA VAL A 130 8.94 16.63 -19.94
C VAL A 130 7.42 16.67 -19.89
N SER A 131 6.81 17.42 -20.80
CA SER A 131 5.35 17.67 -20.83
C SER A 131 4.50 16.40 -20.99
N GLN A 132 5.08 15.32 -21.54
CA GLN A 132 4.43 14.03 -21.78
C GLN A 132 4.28 13.18 -20.53
N ILE A 133 4.97 13.54 -19.44
CA ILE A 133 5.01 12.77 -18.20
C ILE A 133 4.49 13.63 -17.05
N SER A 134 3.63 13.05 -16.22
CA SER A 134 3.27 13.65 -14.93
C SER A 134 3.89 12.84 -13.80
N VAL A 135 4.65 13.52 -12.93
CA VAL A 135 5.23 12.96 -11.71
C VAL A 135 4.21 12.90 -10.57
N PRO A 136 4.42 12.06 -9.53
CA PRO A 136 3.55 12.01 -8.36
C PRO A 136 3.46 13.35 -7.63
N LYS A 137 2.25 13.84 -7.41
CA LYS A 137 2.04 15.06 -6.61
C LYS A 137 2.32 14.79 -5.14
N ARG A 138 3.01 15.72 -4.49
CA ARG A 138 3.22 15.73 -3.05
C ARG A 138 2.15 16.58 -2.38
N VAL A 139 1.77 16.22 -1.16
CA VAL A 139 0.83 16.98 -0.35
C VAL A 139 1.49 17.35 0.98
N ASP A 140 1.28 18.57 1.45
CA ASP A 140 1.94 19.11 2.65
C ASP A 140 1.53 18.39 3.95
N SER A 141 0.34 17.81 3.95
CA SER A 141 -0.20 17.09 5.10
C SER A 141 0.44 15.71 5.35
N SER A 142 1.26 15.20 4.40
CA SER A 142 1.88 13.88 4.56
C SER A 142 3.28 13.82 3.97
N ASN A 143 4.13 12.94 4.53
CA ASN A 143 5.35 12.54 3.86
C ASN A 143 5.13 11.27 3.05
N HIS A 144 5.55 11.26 1.81
CA HIS A 144 5.52 10.07 0.97
C HIS A 144 6.76 9.20 1.21
N VAL A 145 6.60 7.87 1.16
CA VAL A 145 7.71 6.92 1.39
C VAL A 145 8.12 6.16 0.13
N PHE A 146 7.47 6.44 -1.00
CA PHE A 146 7.77 5.93 -2.34
C PHE A 146 8.07 4.43 -2.37
N HIS A 147 7.07 3.61 -2.02
CA HIS A 147 7.14 2.19 -2.33
C HIS A 147 7.29 2.00 -3.85
N GLN A 148 6.52 2.77 -4.60
CA GLN A 148 6.61 2.90 -6.05
C GLN A 148 6.68 4.39 -6.41
N TYR A 149 7.37 4.71 -7.52
CA TYR A 149 7.38 6.03 -8.12
C TYR A 149 6.62 5.95 -9.44
N THR A 150 5.31 6.21 -9.38
CA THR A 150 4.41 5.99 -10.51
C THR A 150 4.32 7.23 -11.38
N LEU A 151 4.74 7.10 -12.62
CA LEU A 151 4.62 8.09 -13.67
C LEU A 151 3.32 7.90 -14.44
N LYS A 152 2.76 8.99 -14.95
CA LYS A 152 1.57 9.00 -15.79
C LYS A 152 1.87 9.67 -17.11
N LEU A 153 1.55 9.00 -18.24
CA LEU A 153 1.68 9.54 -19.59
C LEU A 153 0.44 10.35 -20.00
N THR A 154 0.65 11.31 -20.88
CA THR A 154 -0.44 11.98 -21.61
C THR A 154 -1.10 11.02 -22.64
N ASP A 155 -2.26 11.42 -23.18
CA ASP A 155 -3.08 10.56 -24.04
C ASP A 155 -2.42 10.23 -25.39
N GLU A 156 -1.46 11.03 -25.82
CA GLU A 156 -0.78 10.91 -27.11
C GLU A 156 0.23 9.76 -27.16
N PHE A 157 0.61 9.18 -26.02
CA PHE A 157 1.69 8.20 -25.92
C PHE A 157 1.18 6.81 -25.53
N ASN A 158 1.75 5.81 -26.18
CA ASN A 158 1.47 4.41 -25.87
C ASN A 158 2.41 3.94 -24.73
N ARG A 159 1.84 3.72 -23.55
CA ARG A 159 2.56 3.24 -22.34
C ARG A 159 3.27 1.92 -22.60
N ASP A 160 2.63 0.96 -23.26
CA ASP A 160 3.17 -0.39 -23.46
C ASP A 160 4.37 -0.35 -24.43
N ALA A 161 4.30 0.48 -25.47
CA ALA A 161 5.44 0.71 -26.36
C ALA A 161 6.62 1.36 -25.61
N LEU A 162 6.36 2.32 -24.71
CA LEU A 162 7.42 2.92 -23.89
C LEU A 162 8.05 1.89 -22.94
N VAL A 163 7.26 1.07 -22.26
CA VAL A 163 7.78 0.01 -21.37
C VAL A 163 8.62 -1.00 -22.14
N GLN A 164 8.22 -1.39 -23.36
CA GLN A 164 9.02 -2.26 -24.24
C GLN A 164 10.33 -1.58 -24.67
N PHE A 165 10.28 -0.29 -25.02
CA PHE A 165 11.49 0.46 -25.35
C PHE A 165 12.45 0.54 -24.17
N LEU A 166 11.97 0.85 -22.97
CA LEU A 166 12.78 0.87 -21.74
C LEU A 166 13.42 -0.50 -21.49
N ALA A 167 12.65 -1.59 -21.62
CA ALA A 167 13.16 -2.95 -21.49
C ALA A 167 14.27 -3.24 -22.51
N SER A 168 14.18 -2.74 -23.75
CA SER A 168 15.25 -2.87 -24.77
C SER A 168 16.53 -2.11 -24.41
N LYS A 169 16.44 -1.18 -23.45
CA LYS A 169 17.57 -0.42 -22.90
C LYS A 169 18.01 -0.93 -21.52
N GLU A 170 17.53 -2.11 -21.11
CA GLU A 170 17.81 -2.72 -19.81
C GLU A 170 17.31 -1.87 -18.61
N ILE A 171 16.31 -1.00 -18.85
CA ILE A 171 15.66 -0.19 -17.81
C ILE A 171 14.36 -0.89 -17.43
N PRO A 172 14.28 -1.50 -16.22
CA PRO A 172 13.07 -2.16 -15.78
C PRO A 172 11.97 -1.13 -15.47
N ALA A 173 10.79 -1.37 -16.01
CA ALA A 173 9.59 -0.61 -15.70
C ALA A 173 8.42 -1.58 -15.54
N MET A 174 7.58 -1.34 -14.55
CA MET A 174 6.48 -2.22 -14.18
C MET A 174 5.13 -1.51 -14.29
N ILE A 175 4.08 -2.28 -14.55
CA ILE A 175 2.72 -1.75 -14.64
C ILE A 175 1.92 -2.24 -13.45
N TYR A 176 1.50 -1.31 -12.60
CA TYR A 176 0.69 -1.60 -11.41
C TYR A 176 -0.64 -0.85 -11.48
N TYR A 177 -1.74 -1.43 -12.08
CA TYR A 177 -1.86 -2.79 -12.63
C TYR A 177 -2.43 -2.70 -14.06
N PRO A 178 -2.21 -3.71 -14.94
CA PRO A 178 -2.66 -3.64 -16.33
C PRO A 178 -4.17 -3.77 -16.49
N VAL A 179 -4.85 -4.42 -15.54
CA VAL A 179 -6.29 -4.60 -15.52
C VAL A 179 -6.85 -4.02 -14.23
N PRO A 180 -7.83 -3.10 -14.27
CA PRO A 180 -8.44 -2.57 -13.07
C PRO A 180 -9.19 -3.67 -12.32
N ALA A 181 -9.21 -3.57 -10.97
CA ALA A 181 -9.76 -4.62 -10.11
C ALA A 181 -11.19 -5.02 -10.47
N HIS A 182 -12.06 -4.04 -10.75
CA HIS A 182 -13.46 -4.28 -11.12
C HIS A 182 -13.67 -4.97 -12.48
N LYS A 183 -12.61 -5.04 -13.32
CA LYS A 183 -12.63 -5.75 -14.61
C LYS A 183 -11.90 -7.10 -14.57
N GLN A 184 -11.46 -7.53 -13.39
CA GLN A 184 -10.84 -8.84 -13.24
C GLN A 184 -11.88 -9.95 -13.45
N LYS A 185 -11.47 -11.03 -14.13
CA LYS A 185 -12.35 -12.16 -14.46
C LYS A 185 -13.03 -12.79 -13.25
N MET A 186 -12.39 -12.73 -12.08
CA MET A 186 -12.96 -13.27 -10.83
C MET A 186 -14.25 -12.56 -10.38
N PHE A 187 -14.53 -11.37 -10.91
CA PHE A 187 -15.75 -10.62 -10.61
C PHE A 187 -16.81 -10.67 -11.72
N ALA A 188 -16.55 -11.39 -12.82
CA ALA A 188 -17.45 -11.45 -13.97
C ALA A 188 -18.84 -12.00 -13.63
N ASP A 189 -18.91 -12.94 -12.69
CA ASP A 189 -20.15 -13.60 -12.27
C ASP A 189 -20.85 -12.88 -11.08
N LEU A 190 -20.19 -11.88 -10.49
CA LEU A 190 -20.81 -11.05 -9.50
C LEU A 190 -21.64 -9.99 -10.23
N ASN A 191 -22.97 -10.14 -10.24
CA ASN A 191 -23.92 -9.14 -10.76
C ASN A 191 -23.88 -7.84 -9.93
N THR A 192 -22.69 -7.28 -9.74
CA THR A 192 -22.49 -6.00 -9.08
C THR A 192 -22.42 -4.91 -10.14
N GLU A 193 -23.36 -3.98 -10.10
CA GLU A 193 -23.24 -2.74 -10.86
C GLU A 193 -22.05 -1.96 -10.33
N CYS A 194 -20.89 -2.13 -10.97
CA CYS A 194 -19.80 -1.19 -10.79
C CYS A 194 -20.19 0.10 -11.51
N GLY A 195 -20.34 1.18 -10.76
CA GLY A 195 -20.51 2.51 -11.34
C GLY A 195 -19.42 2.84 -12.37
N ASN A 196 -19.62 3.90 -13.15
CA ASN A 196 -18.63 4.32 -14.13
C ASN A 196 -17.31 4.75 -13.46
N LEU A 197 -16.27 3.92 -13.56
CA LEU A 197 -14.93 4.17 -13.02
C LEU A 197 -13.99 4.68 -14.11
N GLU A 198 -14.39 5.76 -14.81
CA GLU A 198 -13.66 6.34 -15.95
C GLU A 198 -12.22 6.66 -15.62
N VAL A 199 -11.96 7.32 -14.49
CA VAL A 199 -10.60 7.69 -14.06
C VAL A 199 -9.74 6.46 -13.85
N THR A 200 -10.27 5.40 -13.23
CA THR A 200 -9.54 4.15 -13.02
C THR A 200 -9.22 3.48 -14.36
N ASN A 201 -10.20 3.41 -15.26
CA ASN A 201 -10.01 2.86 -16.60
C ASN A 201 -8.96 3.63 -17.40
N TRP A 202 -9.02 4.96 -17.35
CA TRP A 202 -8.07 5.84 -18.02
C TRP A 202 -6.65 5.68 -17.45
N LEU A 203 -6.48 5.72 -16.11
CA LEU A 203 -5.18 5.55 -15.46
C LEU A 203 -4.52 4.21 -15.78
N THR A 204 -5.29 3.12 -15.81
CA THR A 204 -4.77 1.76 -16.07
C THR A 204 -3.99 1.65 -17.38
N SER A 205 -4.33 2.46 -18.39
CA SER A 205 -3.64 2.50 -19.69
C SER A 205 -2.47 3.51 -19.73
N ARG A 206 -2.25 4.31 -18.68
CA ARG A 206 -1.33 5.47 -18.69
C ARG A 206 -0.19 5.38 -17.67
N VAL A 207 -0.35 4.57 -16.63
CA VAL A 207 0.62 4.53 -15.53
C VAL A 207 1.63 3.41 -15.67
N PHE A 208 2.87 3.68 -15.20
CA PHE A 208 3.96 2.72 -15.03
C PHE A 208 4.89 3.19 -13.91
N SER A 209 5.71 2.29 -13.37
CA SER A 209 6.60 2.59 -12.22
C SER A 209 7.96 1.97 -12.40
#